data_a3006494eaa3c98cead000dd3b30e37a
#
_entry.id   a3006494eaa3c98cead000dd3b30e37a
#
_cell.length_a   1.000
_cell.length_b   1.000
_cell.length_c   1.000
_cell.angle_alpha   90.00
_cell.angle_beta   90.00
_cell.angle_gamma   90.00
#
_symmetry.space_group_name_H-M   'P 1'
#
loop_
_entity.id
_entity.type
_entity.pdbx_description
1 polymer ?
#
loop_
_entity_poly.entity_id
_entity_poly.type
_entity_poly.pdbx_seq_one_letter_code
_entity_poly.pdbx_strand_id
1 'polypeptide(L)'
;ERPFVLPLTADTADQVERAAYDGSYKGVTDVLTLYLWRKPAFYITRWAAELNFTPNAITGIGALLCALAFFYFWFGNYWLGVAAGFIFMVLDTVDGKLARCTGASSKWGNVFDHGIDLVHPPFWWWAWLHGLAAYGRPLAPVYATMVLWAIIGGYVLQRLIEGESDAVALHHR
;
A
#
# COMPACT_ATOMS: atom_id res chain seq x y z
N GLU A 1 3.30 20.12 -9.43
CA GLU A 1 4.35 19.39 -10.20
C GLU A 1 5.01 20.37 -11.17
N ARG A 2 6.33 20.46 -11.18
CA ARG A 2 7.03 21.29 -12.16
C ARG A 2 7.27 20.41 -13.40
N PRO A 3 6.81 20.81 -14.59
CA PRO A 3 7.14 20.09 -15.80
C PRO A 3 8.66 20.12 -16.01
N PHE A 4 9.24 18.98 -16.35
CA PHE A 4 10.64 18.91 -16.72
C PHE A 4 10.75 18.54 -18.20
N VAL A 5 11.76 19.10 -18.85
CA VAL A 5 12.11 18.77 -20.22
C VAL A 5 13.58 18.31 -20.20
N LEU A 6 13.79 17.03 -20.48
CA LEU A 6 15.11 16.44 -20.59
C LEU A 6 15.24 15.77 -21.96
N PRO A 7 16.39 15.90 -22.64
CA PRO A 7 16.60 15.14 -23.87
C PRO A 7 16.66 13.66 -23.55
N LEU A 8 15.95 12.84 -24.32
CA LEU A 8 15.98 11.38 -24.18
C LEU A 8 17.12 10.82 -25.03
N THR A 9 18.23 10.52 -24.40
CA THR A 9 19.41 9.86 -25.01
C THR A 9 19.80 8.66 -24.16
N ALA A 10 20.67 7.78 -24.67
CA ALA A 10 21.16 6.64 -23.89
C ALA A 10 21.82 7.07 -22.57
N ASP A 11 22.52 8.21 -22.57
CA ASP A 11 23.23 8.73 -21.41
C ASP A 11 22.30 9.39 -20.38
N THR A 12 21.11 9.83 -20.79
CA THR A 12 20.15 10.53 -19.92
C THR A 12 18.95 9.66 -19.55
N ALA A 13 18.84 8.45 -20.07
CA ALA A 13 17.69 7.56 -19.84
C ALA A 13 17.43 7.34 -18.35
N ASP A 14 18.43 6.99 -17.56
CA ASP A 14 18.31 6.79 -16.10
C ASP A 14 17.83 8.05 -15.37
N GLN A 15 18.25 9.24 -15.82
CA GLN A 15 17.82 10.51 -15.24
C GLN A 15 16.36 10.80 -15.55
N VAL A 16 15.92 10.52 -16.79
CA VAL A 16 14.54 10.69 -17.22
C VAL A 16 13.62 9.73 -16.46
N GLU A 17 14.00 8.47 -16.31
CA GLU A 17 13.25 7.47 -15.56
C GLU A 17 13.08 7.87 -14.08
N ARG A 18 14.16 8.31 -13.43
CA ARG A 18 14.09 8.81 -12.05
C ARG A 18 13.21 10.04 -11.92
N ALA A 19 13.32 10.99 -12.84
CA ALA A 19 12.50 12.18 -12.84
C ALA A 19 11.01 11.86 -13.06
N ALA A 20 10.69 10.93 -13.97
CA ALA A 20 9.32 10.45 -14.19
C ALA A 20 8.76 9.75 -12.95
N TYR A 21 9.55 8.86 -12.34
CA TYR A 21 9.16 8.17 -11.12
C TYR A 21 8.95 9.15 -9.95
N ASP A 22 9.88 10.07 -9.73
CA ASP A 22 9.79 11.07 -8.66
C ASP A 22 8.61 12.04 -8.90
N GLY A 23 8.36 12.44 -10.14
CA GLY A 23 7.20 13.25 -10.53
C GLY A 23 5.85 12.54 -10.36
N SER A 24 5.86 11.21 -10.24
CA SER A 24 4.65 10.41 -10.00
C SER A 24 4.18 10.41 -8.53
N TYR A 25 4.94 10.99 -7.58
CA TYR A 25 4.49 11.16 -6.20
C TYR A 25 3.45 12.29 -6.12
N LYS A 26 2.31 11.99 -5.49
CA LYS A 26 1.22 12.96 -5.28
C LYS A 26 1.31 13.53 -3.86
N GLY A 27 1.39 14.86 -3.75
CA GLY A 27 1.18 15.57 -2.48
C GLY A 27 2.02 15.08 -1.29
N VAL A 28 1.35 14.84 -0.17
CA VAL A 28 1.98 14.35 1.05
C VAL A 28 2.23 12.84 0.93
N THR A 29 3.49 12.45 1.11
CA THR A 29 3.89 11.03 1.13
C THR A 29 4.24 10.67 2.57
N ASP A 30 3.76 9.51 3.05
CA ASP A 30 4.07 9.06 4.38
C ASP A 30 5.58 8.79 4.59
N VAL A 31 6.01 8.88 5.85
CA VAL A 31 7.43 8.78 6.23
C VAL A 31 8.04 7.43 5.85
N LEU A 32 7.28 6.33 6.00
CA LEU A 32 7.77 5.00 5.67
C LEU A 32 7.98 4.84 4.17
N THR A 33 7.03 5.30 3.36
CA THR A 33 7.16 5.30 1.90
C THR A 33 8.36 6.12 1.46
N LEU A 34 8.58 7.29 2.08
CA LEU A 34 9.64 8.20 1.69
C LEU A 34 11.04 7.65 2.00
N TYR A 35 11.24 7.08 3.19
CA TYR A 35 12.56 6.70 3.68
C TYR A 35 12.87 5.21 3.55
N LEU A 36 11.87 4.34 3.66
CA LEU A 36 12.10 2.90 3.73
C LEU A 36 12.01 2.22 2.37
N TRP A 37 10.91 2.41 1.63
CA TRP A 37 10.72 1.66 0.38
C TRP A 37 10.70 2.47 -0.91
N ARG A 38 10.91 3.79 -0.86
CA ARG A 38 11.01 4.61 -2.08
C ARG A 38 12.03 4.07 -3.07
N LYS A 39 13.25 3.70 -2.58
CA LYS A 39 14.31 3.14 -3.43
C LYS A 39 13.96 1.74 -3.94
N PRO A 40 13.61 0.75 -3.07
CA PRO A 40 13.21 -0.57 -3.57
C PRO A 40 12.01 -0.49 -4.52
N ALA A 41 11.00 0.31 -4.24
CA ALA A 41 9.85 0.48 -5.11
C ALA A 41 10.23 1.03 -6.49
N PHE A 42 11.23 1.94 -6.58
CA PHE A 42 11.74 2.41 -7.88
C PHE A 42 12.30 1.26 -8.73
N TYR A 43 13.18 0.43 -8.16
CA TYR A 43 13.78 -0.67 -8.89
C TYR A 43 12.76 -1.75 -9.27
N ILE A 44 11.81 -2.05 -8.37
CA ILE A 44 10.75 -3.01 -8.65
C ILE A 44 9.81 -2.47 -9.75
N THR A 45 9.45 -1.18 -9.71
CA THR A 45 8.63 -0.55 -10.75
C THR A 45 9.32 -0.59 -12.12
N ARG A 46 10.62 -0.27 -12.16
CA ARG A 46 11.43 -0.36 -13.38
C ARG A 46 11.45 -1.79 -13.93
N TRP A 47 11.79 -2.75 -13.10
CA TRP A 47 11.81 -4.17 -13.47
C TRP A 47 10.43 -4.68 -13.94
N ALA A 48 9.35 -4.30 -13.25
CA ALA A 48 8.00 -4.64 -13.65
C ALA A 48 7.64 -4.04 -15.03
N ALA A 49 8.07 -2.80 -15.30
CA ALA A 49 7.87 -2.15 -16.60
C ALA A 49 8.67 -2.86 -17.71
N GLU A 50 9.94 -3.21 -17.47
CA GLU A 50 10.79 -3.94 -18.42
C GLU A 50 10.20 -5.32 -18.77
N LEU A 51 9.59 -6.00 -17.81
CA LEU A 51 8.92 -7.30 -18.01
C LEU A 51 7.48 -7.18 -18.52
N ASN A 52 7.00 -5.96 -18.82
CA ASN A 52 5.63 -5.69 -19.26
C ASN A 52 4.54 -6.17 -18.28
N PHE A 53 4.82 -6.15 -16.97
CA PHE A 53 3.78 -6.40 -15.99
C PHE A 53 2.72 -5.29 -16.03
N THR A 54 1.46 -5.69 -15.94
CA THR A 54 0.38 -4.70 -15.80
C THR A 54 0.24 -4.25 -14.34
N PRO A 55 -0.18 -3.01 -14.06
CA PRO A 55 -0.47 -2.56 -12.70
C PRO A 55 -1.43 -3.52 -11.98
N ASN A 56 -2.50 -3.95 -12.64
CA ASN A 56 -3.48 -4.89 -12.07
C ASN A 56 -2.87 -6.25 -11.68
N ALA A 57 -1.84 -6.73 -12.40
CA ALA A 57 -1.14 -7.96 -12.02
C ALA A 57 -0.35 -7.76 -10.73
N ILE A 58 0.30 -6.61 -10.56
CA ILE A 58 1.02 -6.26 -9.33
C ILE A 58 0.03 -6.14 -8.17
N THR A 59 -1.09 -5.42 -8.34
CA THR A 59 -2.16 -5.34 -7.34
C THR A 59 -2.70 -6.72 -6.98
N GLY A 60 -2.88 -7.61 -7.94
CA GLY A 60 -3.31 -9.00 -7.71
C GLY A 60 -2.33 -9.81 -6.86
N ILE A 61 -1.02 -9.68 -7.12
CA ILE A 61 0.03 -10.31 -6.31
C ILE A 61 0.02 -9.71 -4.89
N GLY A 62 -0.12 -8.39 -4.78
CA GLY A 62 -0.28 -7.68 -3.51
C GLY A 62 -1.49 -8.21 -2.72
N ALA A 63 -2.65 -8.35 -3.36
CA ALA A 63 -3.86 -8.89 -2.73
C ALA A 63 -3.67 -10.32 -2.19
N LEU A 64 -2.95 -11.16 -2.93
CA LEU A 64 -2.61 -12.51 -2.47
C LEU A 64 -1.73 -12.46 -1.22
N LEU A 65 -0.71 -11.61 -1.20
CA LEU A 65 0.17 -11.43 -0.04
C LEU A 65 -0.59 -10.85 1.16
N CYS A 66 -1.53 -9.93 0.91
CA CYS A 66 -2.43 -9.38 1.92
C CYS A 66 -3.28 -10.49 2.58
N ALA A 67 -3.83 -11.40 1.77
CA ALA A 67 -4.58 -12.55 2.25
C ALA A 67 -3.68 -13.55 3.00
N LEU A 68 -2.46 -13.82 2.51
CA LEU A 68 -1.49 -14.67 3.20
C LEU A 68 -1.09 -14.08 4.55
N ALA A 69 -0.88 -12.77 4.65
CA ALA A 69 -0.60 -12.09 5.91
C ALA A 69 -1.73 -12.29 6.92
N PHE A 70 -3.00 -12.17 6.49
CA PHE A 70 -4.16 -12.49 7.32
C PHE A 70 -4.09 -13.89 7.91
N PHE A 71 -3.85 -14.92 7.10
CA PHE A 71 -3.75 -16.29 7.57
C PHE A 71 -2.54 -16.52 8.49
N TYR A 72 -1.39 -15.93 8.20
CA TYR A 72 -0.24 -16.00 9.08
C TYR A 72 -0.53 -15.37 10.45
N PHE A 73 -1.18 -14.21 10.50
CA PHE A 73 -1.61 -13.59 11.76
C PHE A 73 -2.63 -14.47 12.48
N TRP A 74 -3.60 -15.03 11.77
CA TRP A 74 -4.64 -15.91 12.32
C TRP A 74 -4.06 -17.13 13.03
N PHE A 75 -3.02 -17.74 12.45
CA PHE A 75 -2.33 -18.90 13.03
C PHE A 75 -1.19 -18.52 13.97
N GLY A 76 -1.01 -17.27 14.34
CA GLY A 76 0.03 -16.81 15.26
C GLY A 76 1.44 -16.77 14.67
N ASN A 77 1.60 -16.90 13.34
CA ASN A 77 2.89 -16.80 12.65
C ASN A 77 3.21 -15.33 12.32
N TYR A 78 3.35 -14.49 13.34
CA TYR A 78 3.45 -13.03 13.19
C TYR A 78 4.60 -12.57 12.32
N TRP A 79 5.77 -13.19 12.41
CA TRP A 79 6.93 -12.80 11.59
C TRP A 79 6.68 -13.01 10.09
N LEU A 80 6.05 -14.14 9.72
CA LEU A 80 5.66 -14.39 8.33
C LEU A 80 4.54 -13.45 7.90
N GLY A 81 3.59 -13.17 8.78
CA GLY A 81 2.53 -12.20 8.54
C GLY A 81 3.06 -10.79 8.28
N VAL A 82 3.99 -10.33 9.13
CA VAL A 82 4.64 -9.03 8.95
C VAL A 82 5.46 -8.99 7.66
N ALA A 83 6.21 -10.05 7.33
CA ALA A 83 6.98 -10.11 6.10
C ALA A 83 6.07 -10.05 4.85
N ALA A 84 5.00 -10.84 4.83
CA ALA A 84 4.03 -10.82 3.73
C ALA A 84 3.32 -9.45 3.61
N GLY A 85 2.91 -8.87 4.73
CA GLY A 85 2.31 -7.54 4.79
C GLY A 85 3.25 -6.44 4.34
N PHE A 86 4.53 -6.52 4.72
CA PHE A 86 5.54 -5.56 4.26
C PHE A 86 5.72 -5.60 2.74
N ILE A 87 5.82 -6.81 2.15
CA ILE A 87 5.93 -6.97 0.71
C ILE A 87 4.66 -6.44 0.01
N PHE A 88 3.48 -6.72 0.56
CA PHE A 88 2.21 -6.17 0.06
C PHE A 88 2.26 -4.64 -0.01
N MET A 89 2.66 -3.94 1.07
CA MET A 89 2.73 -2.47 1.09
C MET A 89 3.74 -1.90 0.08
N VAL A 90 4.84 -2.62 -0.17
CA VAL A 90 5.79 -2.22 -1.23
C VAL A 90 5.15 -2.36 -2.61
N LEU A 91 4.45 -3.48 -2.88
CA LEU A 91 3.79 -3.73 -4.17
C LEU A 91 2.64 -2.77 -4.43
N ASP A 92 1.91 -2.36 -3.41
CA ASP A 92 0.89 -1.32 -3.45
C ASP A 92 1.47 0.03 -3.94
N THR A 93 2.65 0.40 -3.42
CA THR A 93 3.37 1.56 -3.94
C THR A 93 3.78 1.37 -5.40
N VAL A 94 4.23 0.16 -5.78
CA VAL A 94 4.74 -0.16 -7.12
C VAL A 94 3.63 -0.10 -8.16
N ASP A 95 2.44 -0.66 -7.93
CA ASP A 95 1.36 -0.70 -8.93
C ASP A 95 0.84 0.70 -9.27
N GLY A 96 0.65 1.56 -8.26
CA GLY A 96 0.30 2.95 -8.48
C GLY A 96 1.37 3.75 -9.21
N LYS A 97 2.67 3.46 -8.98
CA LYS A 97 3.78 4.08 -9.71
C LYS A 97 3.85 3.56 -11.14
N LEU A 98 3.75 2.24 -11.33
CA LEU A 98 3.73 1.60 -12.63
C LEU A 98 2.59 2.16 -13.49
N ALA A 99 1.37 2.26 -12.94
CA ALA A 99 0.22 2.82 -13.63
C ALA A 99 0.46 4.25 -14.13
N ARG A 100 1.10 5.08 -13.30
CA ARG A 100 1.39 6.49 -13.66
C ARG A 100 2.55 6.63 -14.65
N CYS A 101 3.62 5.86 -14.49
CA CYS A 101 4.79 5.92 -15.37
C CYS A 101 4.51 5.32 -16.75
N THR A 102 3.65 4.31 -16.86
CA THR A 102 3.32 3.65 -18.13
C THR A 102 2.03 4.17 -18.79
N GLY A 103 1.28 5.02 -18.09
CA GLY A 103 -0.04 5.49 -18.55
C GLY A 103 -1.11 4.39 -18.56
N ALA A 104 -0.86 3.24 -17.94
CA ALA A 104 -1.73 2.06 -17.93
C ALA A 104 -2.74 2.05 -16.76
N SER A 105 -3.15 3.24 -16.28
CA SER A 105 -4.14 3.34 -15.21
C SER A 105 -5.53 2.91 -15.68
N SER A 106 -6.25 2.14 -14.86
CA SER A 106 -7.64 1.76 -15.12
C SER A 106 -8.55 2.13 -13.96
N LYS A 107 -9.82 2.45 -14.25
CA LYS A 107 -10.82 2.74 -13.19
C LYS A 107 -11.01 1.55 -12.25
N TRP A 108 -11.05 0.34 -12.80
CA TRP A 108 -11.19 -0.89 -12.01
C TRP A 108 -9.96 -1.18 -11.15
N GLY A 109 -8.76 -0.98 -11.68
CA GLY A 109 -7.53 -1.11 -10.90
C GLY A 109 -7.52 -0.17 -9.71
N ASN A 110 -7.90 1.10 -9.92
CA ASN A 110 -7.98 2.08 -8.84
C ASN A 110 -9.03 1.72 -7.77
N VAL A 111 -10.21 1.20 -8.17
CA VAL A 111 -11.25 0.75 -7.23
C VAL A 111 -10.78 -0.47 -6.44
N PHE A 112 -10.10 -1.42 -7.11
CA PHE A 112 -9.61 -2.64 -6.48
C PHE A 112 -8.50 -2.33 -5.46
N ASP A 113 -7.53 -1.52 -5.82
CA ASP A 113 -6.44 -1.04 -5.00
C ASP A 113 -6.95 -0.33 -3.73
N HIS A 114 -7.73 0.73 -3.89
CA HIS A 114 -8.32 1.45 -2.75
C HIS A 114 -9.28 0.58 -1.91
N GLY A 115 -9.95 -0.40 -2.54
CA GLY A 115 -10.81 -1.34 -1.85
C GLY A 115 -10.02 -2.24 -0.91
N ILE A 116 -8.87 -2.77 -1.34
CA ILE A 116 -7.99 -3.56 -0.49
C ILE A 116 -7.48 -2.73 0.68
N ASP A 117 -7.01 -1.51 0.42
CA ASP A 117 -6.50 -0.60 1.43
C ASP A 117 -7.51 -0.24 2.51
N LEU A 118 -8.76 -0.10 2.11
CA LEU A 118 -9.84 0.20 3.05
C LEU A 118 -10.24 -1.02 3.89
N VAL A 119 -10.21 -2.20 3.30
CA VAL A 119 -10.80 -3.40 3.89
C VAL A 119 -9.79 -4.20 4.74
N HIS A 120 -8.52 -4.31 4.28
CA HIS A 120 -7.58 -5.22 4.94
C HIS A 120 -7.25 -4.88 6.41
N PRO A 121 -7.13 -3.60 6.86
CA PRO A 121 -6.64 -3.33 8.22
C PRO A 121 -7.54 -3.90 9.31
N PRO A 122 -8.87 -3.75 9.31
CA PRO A 122 -9.73 -4.35 10.31
C PRO A 122 -9.60 -5.88 10.39
N PHE A 123 -9.48 -6.54 9.24
CA PHE A 123 -9.32 -7.99 9.17
C PHE A 123 -7.96 -8.45 9.72
N TRP A 124 -6.88 -7.71 9.44
CA TRP A 124 -5.57 -8.02 9.98
C TRP A 124 -5.53 -7.87 11.50
N TRP A 125 -6.14 -6.84 12.07
CA TRP A 125 -6.20 -6.69 13.53
C TRP A 125 -7.04 -7.78 14.19
N TRP A 126 -8.13 -8.17 13.58
CA TRP A 126 -8.92 -9.31 14.05
C TRP A 126 -8.10 -10.60 14.01
N ALA A 127 -7.45 -10.91 12.90
CA ALA A 127 -6.59 -12.08 12.76
C ALA A 127 -5.43 -12.06 13.75
N TRP A 128 -4.82 -10.88 13.95
CA TRP A 128 -3.75 -10.70 14.93
C TRP A 128 -4.21 -11.06 16.35
N LEU A 129 -5.33 -10.53 16.79
CA LEU A 129 -5.87 -10.81 18.13
C LEU A 129 -6.25 -12.29 18.28
N HIS A 130 -6.85 -12.89 17.24
CA HIS A 130 -7.17 -14.32 17.22
C HIS A 130 -5.91 -15.19 17.38
N GLY A 131 -4.85 -14.86 16.68
CA GLY A 131 -3.60 -15.61 16.67
C GLY A 131 -2.78 -15.53 17.98
N LEU A 132 -3.09 -14.59 18.88
CA LEU A 132 -2.37 -14.44 20.15
C LEU A 132 -2.38 -15.71 21.00
N ALA A 133 -3.47 -16.47 21.00
CA ALA A 133 -3.57 -17.73 21.70
C ALA A 133 -2.61 -18.78 21.13
N ALA A 134 -2.53 -18.90 19.79
CA ALA A 134 -1.61 -19.81 19.11
C ALA A 134 -0.14 -19.39 19.30
N TYR A 135 0.11 -18.10 19.44
CA TYR A 135 1.46 -17.55 19.74
C TYR A 135 1.88 -17.71 21.20
N GLY A 136 1.00 -18.25 22.05
CA GLY A 136 1.29 -18.44 23.50
C GLY A 136 1.08 -17.21 24.37
N ARG A 137 0.34 -16.22 23.89
CA ARG A 137 -0.01 -14.97 24.59
C ARG A 137 -1.51 -14.69 24.56
N PRO A 138 -2.36 -15.58 25.07
CA PRO A 138 -3.81 -15.40 25.02
C PRO A 138 -4.24 -14.15 25.82
N LEU A 139 -5.14 -13.37 25.23
CA LEU A 139 -5.87 -12.30 25.93
C LEU A 139 -7.21 -12.85 26.41
N ALA A 140 -7.66 -12.40 27.58
CA ALA A 140 -9.02 -12.69 28.00
C ALA A 140 -10.02 -12.10 26.98
N PRO A 141 -11.11 -12.82 26.63
CA PRO A 141 -12.02 -12.42 25.55
C PRO A 141 -12.57 -11.01 25.68
N VAL A 142 -12.83 -10.56 26.92
CA VAL A 142 -13.31 -9.19 27.18
C VAL A 142 -12.28 -8.15 26.71
N TYR A 143 -11.01 -8.32 27.08
CA TYR A 143 -9.95 -7.38 26.67
C TYR A 143 -9.68 -7.44 25.18
N ALA A 144 -9.69 -8.64 24.58
CA ALA A 144 -9.54 -8.79 23.12
C ALA A 144 -10.64 -8.04 22.35
N THR A 145 -11.89 -8.17 22.80
CA THR A 145 -13.04 -7.47 22.21
C THR A 145 -12.91 -5.96 22.39
N MET A 146 -12.56 -5.47 23.58
CA MET A 146 -12.40 -4.04 23.84
C MET A 146 -11.28 -3.43 22.96
N VAL A 147 -10.13 -4.10 22.87
CA VAL A 147 -9.00 -3.66 22.04
C VAL A 147 -9.39 -3.62 20.58
N LEU A 148 -10.06 -4.67 20.08
CA LEU A 148 -10.50 -4.74 18.67
C LEU A 148 -11.43 -3.58 18.32
N TRP A 149 -12.46 -3.36 19.13
CA TRP A 149 -13.40 -2.27 18.88
C TRP A 149 -12.77 -0.89 19.03
N ALA A 150 -11.84 -0.69 19.95
CA ALA A 150 -11.11 0.56 20.07
C ALA A 150 -10.27 0.85 18.81
N ILE A 151 -9.57 -0.17 18.27
CA ILE A 151 -8.76 -0.03 17.06
C ILE A 151 -9.66 0.22 15.84
N ILE A 152 -10.72 -0.59 15.65
CA ILE A 152 -11.64 -0.43 14.52
C ILE A 152 -12.34 0.94 14.59
N GLY A 153 -12.80 1.36 15.77
CA GLY A 153 -13.43 2.66 15.96
C GLY A 153 -12.48 3.82 15.63
N GLY A 154 -11.23 3.74 16.08
CA GLY A 154 -10.18 4.71 15.73
C GLY A 154 -9.89 4.76 14.24
N TYR A 155 -9.84 3.61 13.57
CA TYR A 155 -9.66 3.50 12.13
C TYR A 155 -10.83 4.16 11.37
N VAL A 156 -12.06 3.83 11.72
CA VAL A 156 -13.24 4.42 11.06
C VAL A 156 -13.24 5.94 11.25
N LEU A 157 -12.97 6.42 12.47
CA LEU A 157 -12.89 7.86 12.75
C LEU A 157 -11.81 8.54 11.91
N GLN A 158 -10.62 7.95 11.80
CA GLN A 158 -9.54 8.45 10.94
C GLN A 158 -10.00 8.56 9.48
N ARG A 159 -10.65 7.55 8.93
CA ARG A 159 -11.13 7.55 7.54
C ARG A 159 -12.20 8.61 7.29
N LEU A 160 -13.08 8.84 8.25
CA LEU A 160 -14.07 9.92 8.16
C LEU A 160 -13.41 11.31 8.12
N ILE A 161 -12.43 11.56 8.99
CA ILE A 161 -11.69 12.83 9.02
C ILE A 161 -10.91 13.06 7.71
N GLU A 162 -10.25 12.02 7.18
CA GLU A 162 -9.54 12.10 5.89
C GLU A 162 -10.50 12.41 4.75
N GLY A 163 -11.65 11.74 4.68
CA GLY A 163 -12.66 11.97 3.66
C GLY A 163 -13.25 13.40 3.68
N GLU A 164 -13.48 13.96 4.86
CA GLU A 164 -13.91 15.35 4.99
C GLU A 164 -12.83 16.33 4.54
N SER A 165 -11.56 16.07 4.88
CA SER A 165 -10.44 16.92 4.47
C SER A 165 -10.28 16.99 2.96
N ASP A 166 -10.43 15.86 2.27
CA ASP A 166 -10.37 15.79 0.80
C ASP A 166 -11.56 16.50 0.15
N ALA A 167 -12.75 16.38 0.70
CA ALA A 167 -13.95 17.07 0.22
C ALA A 167 -13.82 18.62 0.34
N VAL A 168 -13.28 19.11 1.45
CA VAL A 168 -12.99 20.53 1.66
C VAL A 168 -11.93 21.05 0.69
N ALA A 169 -10.86 20.26 0.46
CA ALA A 169 -9.79 20.62 -0.48
C ALA A 169 -10.27 20.70 -1.94
N LEU A 170 -11.27 19.91 -2.32
CA LEU A 170 -11.90 19.96 -3.65
C LEU A 170 -12.82 21.20 -3.84
N HIS A 171 -13.42 21.72 -2.77
CA HIS A 171 -14.30 22.91 -2.83
C HIS A 171 -13.52 24.21 -2.94
N HIS A 172 -12.22 24.21 -2.63
CA HIS A 172 -11.35 25.39 -2.66
C HIS A 172 -10.45 25.46 -3.93
N ARG A 173 -10.64 24.56 -4.90
CA ARG A 173 -9.97 24.58 -6.22
C ARG A 173 -10.92 24.98 -7.33
#